data_55a07bc1019633d72b60fa8b3dc6e55f
#
_entry.id   55a07bc1019633d72b60fa8b3dc6e55f
#
_cell.length_a   1.000
_cell.length_b   1.000
_cell.length_c   1.000
_cell.angle_alpha   90.00
_cell.angle_beta   90.00
_cell.angle_gamma   90.00
#
_symmetry.space_group_name_H-M   'P 1'
#
loop_
_entity.id
_entity.type
_entity.pdbx_description
1 polymer ?
#
loop_
_entity_poly.entity_id
_entity_poly.type
_entity_poly.pdbx_seq_one_letter_code
_entity_poly.pdbx_strand_id
1 'polypeptide(L)'
;MRYLLLPLAVFFLCQCGSPQPPVCRTLPFGSRGAVEPVMETARRNWDILADPRKKQEWPAAENEYNRAVAILFDKLRCENGDGWSARAAAIGTAICAPDKLHEDPNDQDAVFPATEVRIRSSAKHRASQGVGIPAVGWTATSPVGVPRPKFHPPNGQARNLTVTLDFSNKTPQWRFAKRWVTESLAIGENGHHLAADWSAPIDFFWYMCELDDLRIQNVLIPERFTEETGLYFLQPYDPKKIPIVMVHGLVSSPDAYRDILNDLSPEPWFREHYQVWLYNYPTGTPWLYNSMRFRQIISEAGDYVRAHGDDRTLRKMVILSHSMGGLLTRTAVTDPGTKLYHAHFEKPFGQLEPTLKPEARELIREGLLYKPLTDPKRIVF
;
A
#
# COMPACT_ATOMS: atom_id res chain seq x y z
N MET A 1 53.01 -18.56 -28.62
CA MET A 1 51.60 -18.63 -28.92
C MET A 1 50.82 -18.25 -27.67
N ARG A 2 50.34 -16.99 -27.62
CA ARG A 2 49.51 -16.46 -26.51
C ARG A 2 48.07 -16.49 -26.97
N TYR A 3 47.23 -17.29 -26.32
CA TYR A 3 45.80 -17.25 -26.54
C TYR A 3 45.19 -16.16 -25.63
N LEU A 4 44.71 -15.08 -26.27
CA LEU A 4 43.82 -14.09 -25.66
C LEU A 4 42.43 -14.70 -25.60
N LEU A 5 41.92 -14.99 -24.43
CA LEU A 5 40.50 -15.23 -24.17
C LEU A 5 39.86 -13.91 -23.83
N LEU A 6 39.12 -13.32 -24.78
CA LEU A 6 38.16 -12.25 -24.53
C LEU A 6 36.91 -12.86 -23.88
N PRO A 7 36.41 -12.34 -22.77
CA PRO A 7 35.09 -12.69 -22.31
C PRO A 7 34.05 -11.92 -23.17
N LEU A 8 33.24 -12.66 -23.91
CA LEU A 8 32.00 -12.12 -24.50
C LEU A 8 31.06 -11.78 -23.36
N ALA A 9 31.01 -10.52 -22.96
CA ALA A 9 29.94 -10.00 -22.13
C ALA A 9 28.70 -9.84 -23.04
N VAL A 10 27.83 -10.81 -23.02
CA VAL A 10 26.51 -10.70 -23.62
C VAL A 10 25.68 -9.79 -22.71
N PHE A 11 25.64 -8.50 -23.06
CA PHE A 11 24.67 -7.56 -22.52
C PHE A 11 23.29 -7.96 -23.06
N PHE A 12 22.57 -8.78 -22.31
CA PHE A 12 21.11 -8.79 -22.41
C PHE A 12 20.59 -7.46 -21.89
N LEU A 13 20.42 -6.50 -22.80
CA LEU A 13 19.55 -5.36 -22.55
C LEU A 13 18.11 -5.89 -22.53
N CYS A 14 17.71 -6.44 -21.38
CA CYS A 14 16.30 -6.59 -21.07
C CYS A 14 15.76 -5.16 -20.89
N GLN A 15 15.18 -4.60 -21.95
CA GLN A 15 14.30 -3.44 -21.83
C GLN A 15 13.01 -3.91 -21.15
N CYS A 16 13.09 -4.25 -19.87
CA CYS A 16 11.90 -4.28 -19.04
C CYS A 16 11.52 -2.81 -18.82
N GLY A 17 10.51 -2.33 -19.55
CA GLY A 17 9.91 -1.04 -19.23
C GLY A 17 9.45 -1.06 -17.78
N SER A 18 9.61 0.07 -17.07
CA SER A 18 9.14 0.21 -15.69
C SER A 18 7.67 -0.20 -15.61
N PRO A 19 7.24 -0.89 -14.53
CA PRO A 19 5.85 -1.27 -14.37
C PRO A 19 4.95 -0.05 -14.49
N GLN A 20 3.84 -0.25 -15.17
CA GLN A 20 2.86 0.81 -15.42
C GLN A 20 1.49 0.34 -15.00
N PRO A 21 0.63 1.24 -14.46
CA PRO A 21 -0.75 0.91 -14.24
C PRO A 21 -1.44 0.57 -15.56
N PRO A 22 -2.50 -0.26 -15.52
CA PRO A 22 -3.28 -0.59 -16.69
C PRO A 22 -3.79 0.67 -17.38
N VAL A 23 -3.44 0.83 -18.65
CA VAL A 23 -3.99 1.91 -19.49
C VAL A 23 -5.32 1.48 -20.07
N CYS A 24 -6.19 2.45 -20.27
CA CYS A 24 -7.44 2.22 -20.96
C CYS A 24 -7.20 1.59 -22.33
N ARG A 25 -7.70 0.37 -22.53
CA ARG A 25 -7.74 -0.23 -23.86
C ARG A 25 -8.83 0.49 -24.63
N THR A 26 -8.47 1.22 -25.68
CA THR A 26 -9.44 1.80 -26.62
C THR A 26 -10.39 0.70 -27.09
N LEU A 27 -11.62 0.72 -26.58
CA LEU A 27 -12.65 -0.19 -27.03
C LEU A 27 -12.83 0.00 -28.55
N PRO A 28 -13.00 -1.09 -29.34
CA PRO A 28 -13.24 -0.97 -30.77
C PRO A 28 -14.36 0.02 -31.07
N PHE A 29 -14.21 0.78 -32.14
CA PHE A 29 -15.02 1.93 -32.54
C PHE A 29 -16.56 1.71 -32.55
N GLY A 30 -17.03 0.46 -32.39
CA GLY A 30 -18.47 0.10 -32.40
C GLY A 30 -19.22 0.29 -31.08
N SER A 31 -18.55 0.62 -29.97
CA SER A 31 -19.18 0.69 -28.64
C SER A 31 -19.73 2.09 -28.25
N ARG A 32 -19.65 3.10 -29.14
CA ARG A 32 -20.17 4.45 -28.86
C ARG A 32 -21.70 4.54 -28.81
N GLY A 33 -22.41 3.50 -29.26
CA GLY A 33 -23.86 3.54 -29.44
C GLY A 33 -24.72 3.19 -28.21
N ALA A 34 -24.16 2.87 -27.04
CA ALA A 34 -24.93 2.18 -26.03
C ALA A 34 -24.74 2.68 -24.58
N VAL A 35 -24.44 3.96 -24.35
CA VAL A 35 -24.41 4.50 -22.97
C VAL A 35 -25.81 4.51 -22.38
N GLU A 36 -26.78 5.01 -23.12
CA GLU A 36 -28.19 5.16 -22.65
C GLU A 36 -28.85 3.84 -22.22
N PRO A 37 -28.85 2.76 -23.01
CA PRO A 37 -29.45 1.49 -22.57
C PRO A 37 -28.75 0.87 -21.36
N VAL A 38 -27.42 1.03 -21.25
CA VAL A 38 -26.65 0.53 -20.10
C VAL A 38 -26.93 1.36 -18.86
N MET A 39 -27.04 2.69 -19.02
CA MET A 39 -27.43 3.62 -17.95
C MET A 39 -28.82 3.30 -17.42
N GLU A 40 -29.77 3.04 -18.31
CA GLU A 40 -31.13 2.65 -17.94
C GLU A 40 -31.16 1.30 -17.21
N THR A 41 -30.34 0.34 -17.65
CA THR A 41 -30.19 -0.94 -16.95
C THR A 41 -29.64 -0.75 -15.55
N ALA A 42 -28.59 0.09 -15.37
CA ALA A 42 -28.01 0.40 -14.07
C ALA A 42 -29.06 1.06 -13.16
N ARG A 43 -29.79 2.07 -13.66
CA ARG A 43 -30.85 2.77 -12.92
C ARG A 43 -31.93 1.84 -12.46
N ARG A 44 -32.53 1.05 -13.39
CA ARG A 44 -33.59 0.09 -13.06
C ARG A 44 -33.18 -0.87 -11.93
N ASN A 45 -31.97 -1.39 -11.98
CA ASN A 45 -31.50 -2.31 -10.95
C ASN A 45 -31.18 -1.59 -9.64
N TRP A 46 -30.72 -0.34 -9.69
CA TRP A 46 -30.59 0.51 -8.50
C TRP A 46 -31.94 0.72 -7.80
N ASP A 47 -33.02 0.97 -8.57
CA ASP A 47 -34.38 1.15 -8.03
C ASP A 47 -34.93 -0.15 -7.40
N ILE A 48 -34.52 -1.32 -7.92
CA ILE A 48 -34.84 -2.62 -7.30
C ILE A 48 -34.10 -2.76 -5.96
N LEU A 49 -32.83 -2.42 -5.90
CA LEU A 49 -32.04 -2.46 -4.67
C LEU A 49 -32.55 -1.45 -3.63
N ALA A 50 -33.10 -0.34 -4.05
CA ALA A 50 -33.70 0.67 -3.17
C ALA A 50 -35.04 0.23 -2.55
N ASP A 51 -35.78 -0.70 -3.17
CA ASP A 51 -37.10 -1.13 -2.72
C ASP A 51 -37.01 -2.35 -1.77
N PRO A 52 -37.28 -2.21 -0.46
CA PRO A 52 -37.22 -3.31 0.49
C PRO A 52 -38.26 -4.42 0.22
N ARG A 53 -39.31 -4.12 -0.53
CA ARG A 53 -40.35 -5.12 -0.93
C ARG A 53 -39.82 -6.08 -1.99
N LYS A 54 -38.76 -5.69 -2.73
CA LYS A 54 -38.12 -6.50 -3.78
C LYS A 54 -36.87 -7.25 -3.31
N LYS A 55 -36.74 -7.47 -2.02
CA LYS A 55 -35.54 -8.11 -1.43
C LYS A 55 -35.15 -9.45 -2.06
N GLN A 56 -36.15 -10.21 -2.56
CA GLN A 56 -35.89 -11.48 -3.26
C GLN A 56 -35.23 -11.29 -4.64
N GLU A 57 -35.40 -10.11 -5.26
CA GLU A 57 -34.78 -9.76 -6.54
C GLU A 57 -33.39 -9.16 -6.40
N TRP A 58 -32.96 -8.75 -5.19
CA TRP A 58 -31.69 -8.06 -4.95
C TRP A 58 -30.47 -8.78 -5.50
N PRO A 59 -30.29 -10.12 -5.33
CA PRO A 59 -29.08 -10.78 -5.84
C PRO A 59 -28.97 -10.70 -7.37
N ALA A 60 -30.08 -10.79 -8.08
CA ALA A 60 -30.12 -10.64 -9.54
C ALA A 60 -29.88 -9.19 -9.95
N ALA A 61 -30.54 -8.24 -9.25
CA ALA A 61 -30.40 -6.82 -9.50
C ALA A 61 -28.97 -6.33 -9.23
N GLU A 62 -28.32 -6.81 -8.18
CA GLU A 62 -26.92 -6.53 -7.85
C GLU A 62 -25.99 -6.95 -8.99
N ASN A 63 -26.15 -8.18 -9.49
CA ASN A 63 -25.32 -8.68 -10.59
C ASN A 63 -25.50 -7.86 -11.88
N GLU A 64 -26.74 -7.52 -12.24
CA GLU A 64 -27.03 -6.73 -13.45
C GLU A 64 -26.57 -5.26 -13.28
N TYR A 65 -26.77 -4.68 -12.09
CA TYR A 65 -26.24 -3.36 -11.75
C TYR A 65 -24.72 -3.33 -11.87
N ASN A 66 -24.01 -4.26 -11.23
CA ASN A 66 -22.55 -4.32 -11.26
C ASN A 66 -22.02 -4.48 -12.69
N ARG A 67 -22.67 -5.33 -13.50
CA ARG A 67 -22.31 -5.51 -14.92
C ARG A 67 -22.49 -4.22 -15.72
N ALA A 68 -23.60 -3.52 -15.54
CA ALA A 68 -23.85 -2.26 -16.22
C ALA A 68 -22.88 -1.17 -15.77
N VAL A 69 -22.63 -1.06 -14.47
CA VAL A 69 -21.67 -0.09 -13.89
C VAL A 69 -20.23 -0.39 -14.38
N ALA A 70 -19.84 -1.67 -14.56
CA ALA A 70 -18.54 -2.02 -15.12
C ALA A 70 -18.35 -1.47 -16.54
N ILE A 71 -19.35 -1.63 -17.40
CA ILE A 71 -19.33 -1.10 -18.77
C ILE A 71 -19.25 0.43 -18.76
N LEU A 72 -20.05 1.09 -17.91
CA LEU A 72 -20.05 2.55 -17.79
C LEU A 72 -18.74 3.08 -17.21
N PHE A 73 -18.12 2.35 -16.28
CA PHE A 73 -16.85 2.73 -15.70
C PHE A 73 -15.70 2.63 -16.72
N ASP A 74 -15.70 1.59 -17.57
CA ASP A 74 -14.75 1.50 -18.67
C ASP A 74 -14.93 2.64 -19.68
N LYS A 75 -16.16 3.04 -19.94
CA LYS A 75 -16.46 4.24 -20.74
C LYS A 75 -15.91 5.50 -20.10
N LEU A 76 -16.20 5.71 -18.81
CA LEU A 76 -15.74 6.86 -18.05
C LEU A 76 -14.20 6.98 -18.09
N ARG A 77 -13.49 5.86 -17.88
CA ARG A 77 -12.01 5.84 -17.88
C ARG A 77 -11.42 6.19 -19.26
N CYS A 78 -12.09 5.72 -20.33
CA CYS A 78 -11.63 5.84 -21.71
C CYS A 78 -12.17 7.08 -22.42
N GLU A 79 -13.02 7.87 -21.78
CA GLU A 79 -13.56 9.08 -22.38
C GLU A 79 -12.51 10.19 -22.45
N ASN A 80 -12.60 11.02 -23.50
CA ASN A 80 -11.73 12.18 -23.65
C ASN A 80 -12.14 13.27 -22.65
N GLY A 81 -11.17 13.92 -22.03
CA GLY A 81 -11.39 15.04 -21.11
C GLY A 81 -10.28 15.21 -20.09
N ASP A 82 -10.08 16.45 -19.68
CA ASP A 82 -9.11 16.81 -18.65
C ASP A 82 -9.69 16.51 -17.25
N GLY A 83 -9.31 15.34 -16.73
CA GLY A 83 -9.75 14.88 -15.41
C GLY A 83 -11.09 14.13 -15.41
N TRP A 84 -11.39 13.53 -14.29
CA TRP A 84 -12.55 12.66 -14.11
C TRP A 84 -13.89 13.39 -14.25
N SER A 85 -13.97 14.64 -13.78
CA SER A 85 -15.21 15.42 -13.84
C SER A 85 -15.64 15.73 -15.28
N ALA A 86 -14.68 16.08 -16.16
CA ALA A 86 -14.97 16.33 -17.58
C ALA A 86 -15.42 15.04 -18.28
N ARG A 87 -14.76 13.92 -18.02
CA ARG A 87 -15.14 12.60 -18.55
C ARG A 87 -16.52 12.16 -18.08
N ALA A 88 -16.85 12.37 -16.80
CA ALA A 88 -18.17 12.06 -16.27
C ALA A 88 -19.28 12.89 -16.94
N ALA A 89 -19.05 14.19 -17.10
CA ALA A 89 -20.00 15.07 -17.79
C ALA A 89 -20.27 14.64 -19.24
N ALA A 90 -19.23 14.16 -19.94
CA ALA A 90 -19.35 13.69 -21.33
C ALA A 90 -20.28 12.47 -21.49
N ILE A 91 -20.47 11.68 -20.44
CA ILE A 91 -21.41 10.54 -20.42
C ILE A 91 -22.68 10.81 -19.58
N GLY A 92 -22.98 12.08 -19.29
CA GLY A 92 -24.20 12.48 -18.58
C GLY A 92 -24.21 12.17 -17.08
N THR A 93 -23.06 12.06 -16.45
CA THR A 93 -22.89 11.76 -15.02
C THR A 93 -22.04 12.84 -14.32
N ALA A 94 -21.84 12.72 -13.01
CA ALA A 94 -20.97 13.60 -12.24
C ALA A 94 -20.08 12.77 -11.29
N ILE A 95 -18.98 13.36 -10.82
CA ILE A 95 -18.19 12.80 -9.73
C ILE A 95 -18.74 13.34 -8.40
N CYS A 96 -18.97 12.44 -7.45
CA CYS A 96 -19.33 12.84 -6.09
C CYS A 96 -18.16 13.56 -5.43
N ALA A 97 -18.43 14.64 -4.71
CA ALA A 97 -17.41 15.31 -3.92
C ALA A 97 -16.77 14.32 -2.91
N PRO A 98 -15.44 14.38 -2.72
CA PRO A 98 -14.76 13.53 -1.77
C PRO A 98 -15.20 13.83 -0.34
N ASP A 99 -15.23 12.79 0.49
CA ASP A 99 -15.56 12.88 1.90
C ASP A 99 -14.75 11.86 2.73
N LYS A 100 -15.18 11.61 3.96
CA LYS A 100 -14.51 10.61 4.82
C LYS A 100 -14.59 9.20 4.26
N LEU A 101 -15.63 8.86 3.47
CA LEU A 101 -15.89 7.52 2.95
C LEU A 101 -15.46 7.34 1.49
N HIS A 102 -15.31 8.46 0.76
CA HIS A 102 -15.03 8.44 -0.68
C HIS A 102 -13.76 9.19 -1.03
N GLU A 103 -12.99 8.65 -1.98
CA GLU A 103 -11.81 9.29 -2.58
C GLU A 103 -12.23 10.27 -3.68
N ASP A 104 -11.38 11.27 -3.92
CA ASP A 104 -11.37 11.99 -5.19
C ASP A 104 -10.54 11.17 -6.20
N PRO A 105 -11.12 10.73 -7.32
CA PRO A 105 -10.35 10.03 -8.33
C PRO A 105 -9.30 10.92 -9.00
N ASN A 106 -9.39 12.25 -8.90
CA ASN A 106 -8.37 13.17 -9.40
C ASN A 106 -7.09 13.18 -8.53
N ASP A 107 -7.18 12.73 -7.27
CA ASP A 107 -6.01 12.53 -6.40
C ASP A 107 -5.25 11.22 -6.71
N GLN A 108 -5.73 10.44 -7.67
CA GLN A 108 -5.13 9.20 -8.13
C GLN A 108 -4.55 9.38 -9.53
N ASP A 109 -3.34 8.88 -9.77
CA ASP A 109 -2.76 8.85 -11.13
C ASP A 109 -3.48 7.84 -12.03
N ALA A 110 -4.03 6.80 -11.43
CA ALA A 110 -4.87 5.82 -12.12
C ALA A 110 -5.93 5.22 -11.20
N VAL A 111 -7.13 4.97 -11.75
CA VAL A 111 -8.14 4.10 -11.12
C VAL A 111 -8.63 3.11 -12.17
N PHE A 112 -8.58 1.83 -11.85
CA PHE A 112 -8.91 0.75 -12.80
C PHE A 112 -9.57 -0.44 -12.08
N PRO A 113 -10.38 -1.27 -12.79
CA PRO A 113 -10.99 -2.45 -12.21
C PRO A 113 -9.96 -3.41 -11.63
N ALA A 114 -10.26 -3.99 -10.48
CA ALA A 114 -9.40 -5.00 -9.85
C ALA A 114 -9.15 -6.22 -10.75
N THR A 115 -10.09 -6.52 -11.65
CA THR A 115 -9.99 -7.62 -12.64
C THR A 115 -8.86 -7.42 -13.66
N GLU A 116 -8.31 -6.22 -13.80
CA GLU A 116 -7.15 -5.95 -14.66
C GLU A 116 -5.82 -6.28 -13.97
N VAL A 117 -5.84 -6.54 -12.66
CA VAL A 117 -4.65 -6.95 -11.92
C VAL A 117 -4.44 -8.44 -12.03
N ARG A 118 -3.23 -8.85 -12.43
CA ARG A 118 -2.83 -10.25 -12.38
C ARG A 118 -2.46 -10.61 -10.95
N ILE A 119 -3.27 -11.46 -10.32
CA ILE A 119 -2.96 -12.01 -9.00
C ILE A 119 -1.76 -12.96 -9.12
N ARG A 120 -0.68 -12.65 -8.42
CA ARG A 120 0.59 -13.40 -8.40
C ARG A 120 0.86 -14.08 -7.06
N SER A 121 0.12 -13.67 -6.02
CA SER A 121 0.22 -14.27 -4.70
C SER A 121 -0.06 -15.77 -4.76
N SER A 122 0.70 -16.57 -4.01
CA SER A 122 0.42 -17.98 -3.77
C SER A 122 -0.78 -18.18 -2.84
N ALA A 123 -1.18 -17.12 -2.13
CA ALA A 123 -2.33 -17.13 -1.26
C ALA A 123 -3.66 -17.21 -2.03
N LYS A 124 -4.69 -17.65 -1.33
CA LYS A 124 -6.04 -17.67 -1.88
C LYS A 124 -6.48 -16.26 -2.28
N HIS A 125 -7.03 -16.10 -3.48
CA HIS A 125 -7.66 -14.85 -3.90
C HIS A 125 -8.81 -14.48 -2.95
N ARG A 126 -8.76 -13.29 -2.39
CA ARG A 126 -9.71 -12.76 -1.42
C ARG A 126 -10.54 -11.68 -2.05
N ALA A 127 -11.84 -11.96 -2.23
CA ALA A 127 -12.82 -11.03 -2.74
C ALA A 127 -14.12 -11.16 -1.95
N SER A 128 -14.87 -10.07 -1.88
CA SER A 128 -16.21 -10.01 -1.26
C SER A 128 -17.23 -9.60 -2.31
N GLN A 129 -18.35 -10.33 -2.37
CA GLN A 129 -19.49 -9.94 -3.19
C GLN A 129 -20.22 -8.75 -2.58
N GLY A 130 -20.91 -8.01 -3.42
CA GLY A 130 -21.70 -6.85 -3.03
C GLY A 130 -21.93 -5.88 -4.18
N VAL A 131 -22.45 -4.72 -3.87
CA VAL A 131 -22.78 -3.68 -4.83
C VAL A 131 -21.52 -2.92 -5.27
N GLY A 132 -21.40 -2.65 -6.57
CA GLY A 132 -20.32 -1.89 -7.17
C GLY A 132 -19.21 -2.76 -7.75
N ILE A 133 -18.17 -2.11 -8.26
CA ILE A 133 -17.04 -2.73 -8.93
C ILE A 133 -15.80 -2.59 -8.03
N PRO A 134 -15.16 -3.70 -7.65
CA PRO A 134 -13.84 -3.63 -7.03
C PRO A 134 -12.84 -2.94 -7.96
N ALA A 135 -12.12 -1.97 -7.44
CA ALA A 135 -11.14 -1.20 -8.19
C ALA A 135 -9.86 -0.96 -7.38
N VAL A 136 -8.77 -0.72 -8.09
CA VAL A 136 -7.51 -0.27 -7.52
C VAL A 136 -7.31 1.19 -7.89
N GLY A 137 -7.14 2.04 -6.87
CA GLY A 137 -6.60 3.38 -7.01
C GLY A 137 -5.09 3.34 -6.88
N TRP A 138 -4.38 4.02 -7.76
CA TRP A 138 -2.93 4.13 -7.71
C TRP A 138 -2.50 5.58 -7.67
N THR A 139 -1.69 5.91 -6.67
CA THR A 139 -0.99 7.19 -6.60
C THR A 139 0.49 6.89 -6.72
N ALA A 140 1.10 7.36 -7.81
CA ALA A 140 2.54 7.26 -8.03
C ALA A 140 3.33 8.09 -7.01
N THR A 141 4.63 8.06 -7.13
CA THR A 141 5.51 8.96 -6.38
C THR A 141 5.21 10.41 -6.77
N SER A 142 5.45 11.31 -5.82
CA SER A 142 5.29 12.76 -6.05
C SER A 142 5.90 13.21 -7.38
N PRO A 143 5.29 14.16 -8.09
CA PRO A 143 5.84 14.74 -9.30
C PRO A 143 7.26 15.26 -9.08
N VAL A 144 8.06 15.31 -10.14
CA VAL A 144 9.44 15.82 -10.08
C VAL A 144 9.44 17.22 -9.48
N GLY A 145 10.24 17.43 -8.42
CA GLY A 145 10.35 18.72 -7.72
C GLY A 145 9.35 18.91 -6.56
N VAL A 146 8.41 17.99 -6.36
CA VAL A 146 7.53 17.99 -5.18
C VAL A 146 8.09 17.01 -4.15
N PRO A 147 8.36 17.45 -2.89
CA PRO A 147 8.83 16.54 -1.85
C PRO A 147 7.82 15.43 -1.61
N ARG A 148 8.30 14.19 -1.62
CA ARG A 148 7.48 13.03 -1.26
C ARG A 148 7.03 13.15 0.20
N PRO A 149 5.75 12.88 0.50
CA PRO A 149 5.31 12.85 1.89
C PRO A 149 6.14 11.86 2.70
N LYS A 150 6.50 12.24 3.92
CA LYS A 150 7.27 11.38 4.83
C LYS A 150 6.54 10.05 5.01
N PHE A 151 7.25 8.95 4.97
CA PHE A 151 6.73 7.57 5.07
C PHE A 151 5.83 7.09 3.91
N HIS A 152 5.75 7.84 2.82
CA HIS A 152 5.08 7.35 1.62
C HIS A 152 5.98 6.33 0.89
N PRO A 153 5.45 5.18 0.43
CA PRO A 153 6.24 4.20 -0.33
C PRO A 153 6.93 4.82 -1.55
N PRO A 154 8.18 4.45 -1.86
CA PRO A 154 8.95 5.09 -2.94
C PRO A 154 8.33 4.89 -4.32
N ASN A 155 7.67 3.76 -4.55
CA ASN A 155 7.11 3.39 -5.84
C ASN A 155 5.62 3.72 -5.97
N GLY A 156 5.02 4.36 -4.97
CA GLY A 156 3.62 4.73 -4.97
C GLY A 156 2.77 3.94 -3.97
N GLN A 157 1.48 4.17 -3.99
CA GLN A 157 0.52 3.59 -3.04
C GLN A 157 -0.70 3.05 -3.77
N ALA A 158 -1.03 1.78 -3.54
CA ALA A 158 -2.24 1.14 -4.03
C ALA A 158 -3.37 1.24 -2.99
N ARG A 159 -4.57 1.56 -3.45
CA ARG A 159 -5.76 1.71 -2.60
C ARG A 159 -6.86 0.76 -3.04
N ASN A 160 -7.50 0.13 -2.07
CA ASN A 160 -8.68 -0.70 -2.32
C ASN A 160 -9.91 0.19 -2.39
N LEU A 161 -10.56 0.21 -3.53
CA LEU A 161 -11.75 1.02 -3.81
C LEU A 161 -12.91 0.14 -4.27
N THR A 162 -14.12 0.64 -4.07
CA THR A 162 -15.30 0.16 -4.78
C THR A 162 -15.93 1.33 -5.52
N VAL A 163 -16.10 1.16 -6.82
CA VAL A 163 -16.73 2.16 -7.67
C VAL A 163 -18.23 1.85 -7.83
N THR A 164 -19.05 2.83 -7.54
CA THR A 164 -20.52 2.74 -7.71
C THR A 164 -21.02 3.95 -8.48
N LEU A 165 -22.18 3.80 -9.13
CA LEU A 165 -22.92 4.87 -9.77
C LEU A 165 -24.23 5.08 -9.01
N ASP A 166 -24.32 6.17 -8.25
CA ASP A 166 -25.44 6.51 -7.39
C ASP A 166 -26.53 7.26 -8.18
N PHE A 167 -27.74 6.74 -8.18
CA PHE A 167 -28.88 7.31 -8.86
C PHE A 167 -29.85 8.07 -7.94
N SER A 168 -29.47 8.35 -6.71
CA SER A 168 -30.31 9.10 -5.76
C SER A 168 -30.57 10.55 -6.20
N ASN A 169 -29.74 11.09 -7.07
CA ASN A 169 -29.87 12.44 -7.62
C ASN A 169 -30.34 12.42 -9.08
N LYS A 170 -30.83 13.57 -9.57
CA LYS A 170 -31.23 13.74 -10.97
C LYS A 170 -30.10 13.39 -11.94
N THR A 171 -28.86 13.84 -11.64
CA THR A 171 -27.66 13.43 -12.36
C THR A 171 -26.99 12.31 -11.60
N PRO A 172 -26.78 11.13 -12.20
CA PRO A 172 -26.10 10.02 -11.55
C PRO A 172 -24.66 10.40 -11.15
N GLN A 173 -24.23 9.94 -9.97
CA GLN A 173 -22.94 10.31 -9.40
C GLN A 173 -22.04 9.11 -9.18
N TRP A 174 -20.83 9.19 -9.70
CA TRP A 174 -19.77 8.23 -9.40
C TRP A 174 -19.24 8.41 -8.00
N ARG A 175 -19.16 7.32 -7.24
CA ARG A 175 -18.57 7.25 -5.91
C ARG A 175 -17.42 6.26 -5.89
N PHE A 176 -16.30 6.65 -5.28
CA PHE A 176 -15.09 5.85 -5.13
C PHE A 176 -14.92 5.54 -3.65
N ALA A 177 -15.60 4.50 -3.18
CA ALA A 177 -15.67 4.16 -1.76
C ALA A 177 -14.35 3.56 -1.24
N LYS A 178 -13.86 4.10 -0.12
CA LYS A 178 -12.63 3.66 0.57
C LYS A 178 -12.89 2.37 1.34
N ARG A 179 -12.37 1.24 0.87
CA ARG A 179 -12.66 -0.07 1.49
C ARG A 179 -11.99 -0.27 2.86
N TRP A 180 -11.08 0.58 3.26
CA TRP A 180 -10.50 0.54 4.61
C TRP A 180 -11.28 1.32 5.67
N VAL A 181 -12.37 2.01 5.28
CA VAL A 181 -13.26 2.76 6.20
C VAL A 181 -14.73 2.45 6.01
N THR A 182 -15.18 1.92 4.88
CA THR A 182 -16.59 1.62 4.66
C THR A 182 -16.84 0.22 4.13
N GLU A 183 -17.84 -0.45 4.69
CA GLU A 183 -18.25 -1.81 4.34
C GLU A 183 -19.52 -1.83 3.49
N SER A 184 -20.32 -0.78 3.56
CA SER A 184 -21.65 -0.77 2.96
C SER A 184 -21.99 0.58 2.35
N LEU A 185 -22.94 0.55 1.43
CA LEU A 185 -23.58 1.70 0.80
C LEU A 185 -25.06 1.69 1.14
N ALA A 186 -25.61 2.84 1.52
CA ALA A 186 -27.06 3.02 1.62
C ALA A 186 -27.64 3.25 0.23
N ILE A 187 -28.63 2.44 -0.16
CA ILE A 187 -29.44 2.61 -1.37
C ILE A 187 -30.89 2.74 -0.92
N GLY A 188 -31.44 3.94 -1.01
CA GLY A 188 -32.68 4.27 -0.31
C GLY A 188 -32.48 4.14 1.21
N GLU A 189 -33.34 3.39 1.87
CA GLU A 189 -33.25 3.10 3.32
C GLU A 189 -32.49 1.79 3.62
N ASN A 190 -31.99 1.09 2.58
CA ASN A 190 -31.38 -0.23 2.73
C ASN A 190 -29.86 -0.15 2.70
N GLY A 191 -29.22 -0.87 3.61
CA GLY A 191 -27.76 -1.06 3.61
C GLY A 191 -27.38 -2.25 2.72
N HIS A 192 -26.49 -2.03 1.76
CA HIS A 192 -25.94 -3.07 0.89
C HIS A 192 -24.45 -3.19 1.10
N HIS A 193 -23.92 -4.40 1.20
CA HIS A 193 -22.47 -4.61 1.24
C HIS A 193 -21.85 -4.14 -0.07
N LEU A 194 -20.68 -3.52 0.03
CA LEU A 194 -19.89 -3.15 -1.14
C LEU A 194 -19.04 -4.33 -1.60
N ALA A 195 -18.97 -4.56 -2.90
CA ALA A 195 -18.01 -5.50 -3.48
C ALA A 195 -16.57 -5.06 -3.18
N ALA A 196 -15.67 -6.01 -3.00
CA ALA A 196 -14.25 -5.70 -2.83
C ALA A 196 -13.37 -6.80 -3.40
N ASP A 197 -12.20 -6.43 -3.88
CA ASP A 197 -11.07 -7.33 -4.13
C ASP A 197 -9.93 -6.95 -3.19
N TRP A 198 -9.62 -7.83 -2.26
CA TRP A 198 -8.61 -7.56 -1.24
C TRP A 198 -7.21 -7.92 -1.72
N SER A 199 -7.11 -8.84 -2.68
CA SER A 199 -5.83 -9.30 -3.24
C SER A 199 -5.26 -8.34 -4.28
N ALA A 200 -6.12 -7.77 -5.13
CA ALA A 200 -5.67 -6.96 -6.26
C ALA A 200 -4.83 -5.73 -5.87
N PRO A 201 -5.22 -4.90 -4.88
CA PRO A 201 -4.38 -3.76 -4.49
C PRO A 201 -3.03 -4.19 -3.92
N ILE A 202 -2.98 -5.33 -3.19
CA ILE A 202 -1.75 -5.88 -2.61
C ILE A 202 -0.82 -6.35 -3.73
N ASP A 203 -1.31 -7.19 -4.64
CA ASP A 203 -0.51 -7.70 -5.74
C ASP A 203 -0.06 -6.61 -6.72
N PHE A 204 -0.92 -5.61 -6.94
CA PHE A 204 -0.55 -4.46 -7.75
C PHE A 204 0.54 -3.61 -7.10
N PHE A 205 0.44 -3.35 -5.79
CA PHE A 205 1.48 -2.65 -5.04
C PHE A 205 2.84 -3.35 -5.20
N TRP A 206 2.91 -4.68 -4.99
CA TRP A 206 4.15 -5.44 -5.14
C TRP A 206 4.64 -5.50 -6.58
N TYR A 207 3.73 -5.55 -7.56
CA TYR A 207 4.11 -5.45 -8.96
C TYR A 207 4.82 -4.12 -9.28
N MET A 208 4.29 -3.01 -8.76
CA MET A 208 4.90 -1.68 -8.95
C MET A 208 6.21 -1.51 -8.18
N CYS A 209 6.45 -2.29 -7.12
CA CYS A 209 7.69 -2.26 -6.37
C CYS A 209 8.86 -3.02 -7.03
N GLU A 210 8.62 -3.86 -8.04
CA GLU A 210 9.64 -4.68 -8.76
C GLU A 210 10.58 -5.49 -7.84
N LEU A 211 10.13 -5.84 -6.63
CA LEU A 211 11.01 -6.42 -5.60
C LEU A 211 11.41 -7.88 -5.87
N ASP A 212 10.71 -8.59 -6.75
CA ASP A 212 10.93 -10.01 -6.97
C ASP A 212 12.36 -10.31 -7.50
N ASP A 213 12.94 -9.43 -8.33
CA ASP A 213 14.25 -9.63 -8.95
C ASP A 213 15.42 -9.04 -8.14
N LEU A 214 15.14 -8.27 -7.08
CA LEU A 214 16.16 -7.47 -6.39
C LEU A 214 16.67 -8.09 -5.08
N ARG A 215 16.07 -9.19 -4.59
CA ARG A 215 16.41 -9.79 -3.27
C ARG A 215 17.87 -10.19 -3.15
N ILE A 216 18.43 -10.84 -4.17
CA ILE A 216 19.83 -11.27 -4.18
C ILE A 216 20.75 -10.06 -4.34
N GLN A 217 20.38 -9.09 -5.19
CA GLN A 217 21.17 -7.87 -5.37
C GLN A 217 21.23 -7.03 -4.09
N ASN A 218 20.18 -6.98 -3.31
CA ASN A 218 20.09 -6.31 -2.01
C ASN A 218 21.11 -6.86 -0.99
N VAL A 219 21.47 -8.15 -1.10
CA VAL A 219 22.54 -8.77 -0.27
C VAL A 219 23.93 -8.47 -0.82
N LEU A 220 24.09 -8.52 -2.15
CA LEU A 220 25.41 -8.43 -2.78
C LEU A 220 25.90 -6.99 -2.99
N ILE A 221 24.99 -6.05 -3.19
CA ILE A 221 25.29 -4.64 -3.46
C ILE A 221 24.36 -3.77 -2.58
N PRO A 222 24.51 -3.82 -1.25
CA PRO A 222 23.59 -3.14 -0.32
C PRO A 222 23.61 -1.61 -0.48
N GLU A 223 24.72 -1.01 -0.95
CA GLU A 223 24.85 0.44 -1.14
C GLU A 223 23.82 0.98 -2.13
N ARG A 224 23.48 0.21 -3.16
CA ARG A 224 22.48 0.57 -4.17
C ARG A 224 21.08 0.76 -3.57
N PHE A 225 20.79 0.09 -2.46
CA PHE A 225 19.47 0.06 -1.81
C PHE A 225 19.40 0.91 -0.54
N THR A 226 20.47 1.63 -0.22
CA THR A 226 20.52 2.47 0.99
C THR A 226 19.47 3.60 0.94
N GLU A 227 19.22 4.15 -0.24
CA GLU A 227 18.20 5.20 -0.44
C GLU A 227 16.77 4.69 -0.30
N GLU A 228 16.56 3.39 -0.46
CA GLU A 228 15.27 2.72 -0.30
C GLU A 228 15.04 2.23 1.14
N THR A 229 16.01 2.44 2.03
CA THR A 229 15.86 2.10 3.45
C THR A 229 14.86 3.05 4.09
N GLY A 230 13.76 2.51 4.60
CA GLY A 230 12.72 3.36 5.17
C GLY A 230 11.59 2.59 5.81
N LEU A 231 10.74 3.35 6.49
CA LEU A 231 9.46 2.88 7.00
C LEU A 231 8.36 3.45 6.10
N TYR A 232 7.48 2.59 5.60
CA TYR A 232 6.48 2.97 4.62
C TYR A 232 5.08 2.63 5.11
N PHE A 233 4.19 3.63 5.11
CA PHE A 233 2.80 3.46 5.48
C PHE A 233 2.00 3.00 4.26
N LEU A 234 1.38 1.82 4.32
CA LEU A 234 0.59 1.29 3.21
C LEU A 234 -0.73 2.05 2.99
N GLN A 235 -1.16 2.80 3.98
CA GLN A 235 -2.35 3.65 3.94
C GLN A 235 -2.03 5.01 4.58
N PRO A 236 -2.81 6.07 4.32
CA PRO A 236 -2.66 7.32 5.05
C PRO A 236 -2.71 7.09 6.56
N TYR A 237 -1.86 7.81 7.30
CA TYR A 237 -1.83 7.69 8.75
C TYR A 237 -3.19 7.97 9.38
N ASP A 238 -3.66 7.07 10.23
CA ASP A 238 -4.88 7.21 11.01
C ASP A 238 -4.55 7.18 12.51
N PRO A 239 -4.76 8.29 13.26
CA PRO A 239 -4.45 8.36 14.68
C PRO A 239 -5.29 7.42 15.56
N LYS A 240 -6.37 6.84 15.02
CA LYS A 240 -7.23 5.89 15.73
C LYS A 240 -6.77 4.44 15.59
N LYS A 241 -5.86 4.15 14.64
CA LYS A 241 -5.42 2.78 14.35
C LYS A 241 -4.05 2.49 14.93
N ILE A 242 -3.90 1.28 15.45
CA ILE A 242 -2.64 0.78 16.02
C ILE A 242 -1.67 0.44 14.90
N PRO A 243 -0.46 0.99 14.89
CA PRO A 243 0.56 0.60 13.91
C PRO A 243 1.04 -0.84 14.10
N ILE A 244 1.08 -1.61 13.01
CA ILE A 244 1.80 -2.88 12.91
C ILE A 244 3.00 -2.64 12.00
N VAL A 245 4.20 -2.69 12.59
CA VAL A 245 5.46 -2.58 11.86
C VAL A 245 5.91 -3.98 11.45
N MET A 246 6.07 -4.22 10.15
CA MET A 246 6.51 -5.50 9.62
C MET A 246 7.98 -5.41 9.18
N VAL A 247 8.83 -6.31 9.72
CA VAL A 247 10.29 -6.28 9.55
C VAL A 247 10.79 -7.61 8.99
N HIS A 248 11.19 -7.62 7.73
CA HIS A 248 11.59 -8.83 6.99
C HIS A 248 12.94 -9.41 7.43
N GLY A 249 13.29 -10.59 6.94
CA GLY A 249 14.50 -11.32 7.27
C GLY A 249 15.66 -11.12 6.30
N LEU A 250 16.74 -11.88 6.51
CA LEU A 250 17.90 -11.94 5.61
C LEU A 250 17.48 -12.54 4.25
N VAL A 251 18.04 -12.02 3.15
CA VAL A 251 17.72 -12.42 1.75
C VAL A 251 16.21 -12.34 1.49
N SER A 252 15.59 -11.31 2.02
CA SER A 252 14.14 -11.09 1.94
C SER A 252 13.85 -9.60 1.72
N SER A 253 12.60 -9.28 1.53
CA SER A 253 12.06 -7.94 1.37
C SER A 253 10.66 -7.86 2.01
N PRO A 254 10.04 -6.69 2.14
CA PRO A 254 8.72 -6.56 2.76
C PRO A 254 7.61 -7.39 2.10
N ASP A 255 7.79 -7.82 0.84
CA ASP A 255 6.84 -8.71 0.14
C ASP A 255 6.67 -10.09 0.79
N ALA A 256 7.58 -10.50 1.69
CA ALA A 256 7.41 -11.70 2.52
C ALA A 256 6.10 -11.66 3.35
N TYR A 257 5.54 -10.46 3.57
CA TYR A 257 4.28 -10.27 4.29
C TYR A 257 3.05 -10.21 3.38
N ARG A 258 3.21 -10.42 2.06
CA ARG A 258 2.12 -10.38 1.08
C ARG A 258 0.94 -11.25 1.47
N ASP A 259 1.21 -12.52 1.79
CA ASP A 259 0.16 -13.49 2.12
C ASP A 259 -0.54 -13.17 3.44
N ILE A 260 0.19 -12.70 4.43
CA ILE A 260 -0.38 -12.23 5.71
C ILE A 260 -1.29 -11.01 5.49
N LEU A 261 -0.84 -10.05 4.69
CA LEU A 261 -1.65 -8.87 4.34
C LEU A 261 -2.90 -9.27 3.54
N ASN A 262 -2.76 -10.21 2.62
CA ASN A 262 -3.87 -10.74 1.84
C ASN A 262 -4.91 -11.43 2.71
N ASP A 263 -4.50 -12.15 3.74
CA ASP A 263 -5.42 -12.82 4.68
C ASP A 263 -6.06 -11.87 5.70
N LEU A 264 -5.33 -10.83 6.14
CA LEU A 264 -5.82 -9.88 7.14
C LEU A 264 -6.66 -8.75 6.55
N SER A 265 -6.41 -8.33 5.31
CA SER A 265 -7.11 -7.19 4.69
C SER A 265 -8.64 -7.38 4.57
N PRO A 266 -9.18 -8.60 4.34
CA PRO A 266 -10.63 -8.83 4.34
C PRO A 266 -11.28 -8.68 5.71
N GLU A 267 -10.51 -8.79 6.79
CA GLU A 267 -11.03 -8.87 8.15
C GLU A 267 -11.45 -7.48 8.67
N PRO A 268 -12.74 -7.24 8.97
CA PRO A 268 -13.23 -5.94 9.43
C PRO A 268 -12.51 -5.44 10.69
N TRP A 269 -12.32 -6.34 11.69
CA TRP A 269 -11.62 -6.01 12.93
C TRP A 269 -10.20 -5.52 12.68
N PHE A 270 -9.51 -6.08 11.67
CA PHE A 270 -8.14 -5.66 11.33
C PHE A 270 -8.14 -4.26 10.73
N ARG A 271 -9.01 -4.00 9.75
CA ARG A 271 -9.12 -2.68 9.11
C ARG A 271 -9.58 -1.57 10.05
N GLU A 272 -10.43 -1.92 11.02
CA GLU A 272 -10.93 -0.97 12.02
C GLU A 272 -9.86 -0.54 13.03
N HIS A 273 -9.02 -1.49 13.47
CA HIS A 273 -8.13 -1.27 14.59
C HIS A 273 -6.67 -1.10 14.24
N TYR A 274 -6.23 -1.51 13.03
CA TYR A 274 -4.82 -1.55 12.67
C TYR A 274 -4.50 -0.82 11.37
N GLN A 275 -3.24 -0.34 11.29
CA GLN A 275 -2.62 0.19 10.09
C GLN A 275 -1.24 -0.44 9.91
N VAL A 276 -0.85 -0.68 8.66
CA VAL A 276 0.37 -1.43 8.35
C VAL A 276 1.48 -0.49 7.94
N TRP A 277 2.64 -0.66 8.57
CA TRP A 277 3.88 0.02 8.25
C TRP A 277 4.93 -1.02 7.87
N LEU A 278 5.53 -0.91 6.70
CA LEU A 278 6.55 -1.82 6.20
C LEU A 278 7.93 -1.20 6.42
N TYR A 279 8.84 -1.92 7.06
CA TYR A 279 10.23 -1.53 7.15
C TYR A 279 11.05 -2.26 6.08
N ASN A 280 11.63 -1.48 5.16
CA ASN A 280 12.53 -1.96 4.13
C ASN A 280 13.98 -1.60 4.48
N TYR A 281 14.92 -2.53 4.33
CA TYR A 281 16.33 -2.31 4.60
C TYR A 281 17.22 -3.27 3.81
N PRO A 282 18.46 -2.87 3.44
CA PRO A 282 19.41 -3.73 2.75
C PRO A 282 19.95 -4.80 3.70
N THR A 283 19.67 -6.06 3.39
CA THR A 283 20.03 -7.19 4.26
C THR A 283 21.51 -7.57 4.22
N GLY A 284 22.26 -7.09 3.22
CA GLY A 284 23.72 -7.25 3.14
C GLY A 284 24.50 -6.28 4.04
N THR A 285 23.86 -5.26 4.58
CA THR A 285 24.48 -4.32 5.54
C THR A 285 24.62 -4.99 6.93
N PRO A 286 25.67 -4.67 7.71
CA PRO A 286 25.83 -5.22 9.05
C PRO A 286 24.56 -5.04 9.91
N TRP A 287 24.12 -6.12 10.56
CA TRP A 287 22.86 -6.13 11.29
C TRP A 287 22.79 -5.09 12.44
N LEU A 288 23.94 -4.78 13.07
CA LEU A 288 24.00 -3.73 14.10
C LEU A 288 23.70 -2.34 13.52
N TYR A 289 24.22 -2.05 12.33
CA TYR A 289 23.92 -0.81 11.62
C TYR A 289 22.42 -0.74 11.24
N ASN A 290 21.88 -1.82 10.68
CA ASN A 290 20.46 -1.90 10.37
C ASN A 290 19.59 -1.75 11.63
N SER A 291 20.05 -2.30 12.78
CA SER A 291 19.35 -2.15 14.06
C SER A 291 19.36 -0.70 14.56
N MET A 292 20.46 0.01 14.40
CA MET A 292 20.55 1.44 14.71
C MET A 292 19.59 2.23 13.82
N ARG A 293 19.64 2.02 12.50
CA ARG A 293 18.74 2.68 11.54
C ARG A 293 17.27 2.39 11.83
N PHE A 294 16.93 1.15 12.18
CA PHE A 294 15.58 0.77 12.57
C PHE A 294 15.07 1.59 13.76
N ARG A 295 15.87 1.69 14.84
CA ARG A 295 15.48 2.49 16.01
C ARG A 295 15.30 3.97 15.68
N GLN A 296 16.21 4.55 14.89
CA GLN A 296 16.11 5.94 14.44
C GLN A 296 14.81 6.19 13.66
N ILE A 297 14.51 5.34 12.67
CA ILE A 297 13.31 5.49 11.83
C ILE A 297 12.02 5.29 12.65
N ILE A 298 11.98 4.34 13.59
CA ILE A 298 10.82 4.19 14.49
C ILE A 298 10.65 5.40 15.40
N SER A 299 11.75 5.98 15.92
CA SER A 299 11.69 7.22 16.70
C SER A 299 11.16 8.38 15.86
N GLU A 300 11.64 8.54 14.62
CA GLU A 300 11.15 9.55 13.70
C GLU A 300 9.66 9.37 13.34
N ALA A 301 9.20 8.12 13.20
CA ALA A 301 7.77 7.84 13.01
C ALA A 301 6.96 8.22 14.25
N GLY A 302 7.49 7.99 15.44
CA GLY A 302 6.90 8.44 16.69
C GLY A 302 6.77 9.96 16.75
N ASP A 303 7.79 10.70 16.35
CA ASP A 303 7.76 12.17 16.32
C ASP A 303 6.75 12.67 15.28
N TYR A 304 6.71 12.05 14.11
CA TYR A 304 5.71 12.35 13.09
C TYR A 304 4.28 12.17 13.61
N VAL A 305 4.00 11.03 14.27
CA VAL A 305 2.68 10.73 14.84
C VAL A 305 2.30 11.77 15.88
N ARG A 306 3.21 12.12 16.80
CA ARG A 306 2.99 13.13 17.85
C ARG A 306 2.70 14.50 17.27
N ALA A 307 3.34 14.86 16.16
CA ALA A 307 3.10 16.12 15.47
C ALA A 307 1.74 16.18 14.74
N HIS A 308 1.15 15.00 14.38
CA HIS A 308 -0.10 14.90 13.64
C HIS A 308 -1.31 14.51 14.50
N GLY A 309 -1.18 14.44 15.82
CA GLY A 309 -2.31 14.19 16.71
C GLY A 309 -2.00 13.30 17.90
N ASP A 310 -2.92 12.38 18.18
CA ASP A 310 -2.91 11.54 19.37
C ASP A 310 -1.93 10.37 19.25
N ASP A 311 -1.03 10.22 20.22
CA ASP A 311 -0.03 9.13 20.27
C ASP A 311 -0.50 7.87 21.03
N ARG A 312 -1.75 7.82 21.48
CA ARG A 312 -2.28 6.70 22.28
C ARG A 312 -2.19 5.36 21.55
N THR A 313 -2.38 5.37 20.24
CA THR A 313 -2.28 4.16 19.43
C THR A 313 -0.83 3.77 19.18
N LEU A 314 0.08 4.75 19.08
CA LEU A 314 1.51 4.52 18.96
C LEU A 314 2.06 3.72 20.15
N ARG A 315 1.60 4.04 21.38
CA ARG A 315 1.96 3.30 22.58
C ARG A 315 1.46 1.85 22.62
N LYS A 316 0.61 1.47 21.66
CA LYS A 316 0.14 0.10 21.46
C LYS A 316 0.81 -0.58 20.27
N MET A 317 1.77 0.10 19.61
CA MET A 317 2.47 -0.41 18.43
C MET A 317 2.87 -1.87 18.59
N VAL A 318 2.62 -2.64 17.55
CA VAL A 318 3.05 -4.04 17.42
C VAL A 318 4.14 -4.13 16.37
N ILE A 319 5.23 -4.83 16.66
CA ILE A 319 6.25 -5.16 15.67
C ILE A 319 6.14 -6.63 15.35
N LEU A 320 5.91 -6.96 14.08
CA LEU A 320 5.93 -8.31 13.54
C LEU A 320 7.23 -8.49 12.76
N SER A 321 8.06 -9.43 13.18
CA SER A 321 9.40 -9.59 12.61
C SER A 321 9.71 -11.05 12.29
N HIS A 322 10.54 -11.25 11.25
CA HIS A 322 10.96 -12.57 10.83
C HIS A 322 12.49 -12.66 10.78
N SER A 323 13.07 -13.76 11.32
CA SER A 323 14.50 -14.08 11.21
C SER A 323 15.41 -12.91 11.65
N MET A 324 16.29 -12.40 10.76
CA MET A 324 17.18 -11.26 11.05
C MET A 324 16.39 -10.01 11.47
N GLY A 325 15.18 -9.80 10.97
CA GLY A 325 14.30 -8.72 11.46
C GLY A 325 14.04 -8.81 12.96
N GLY A 326 13.98 -10.04 13.51
CA GLY A 326 13.85 -10.26 14.94
C GLY A 326 15.06 -9.76 15.75
N LEU A 327 16.28 -9.84 15.19
CA LEU A 327 17.47 -9.26 15.81
C LEU A 327 17.37 -7.73 15.87
N LEU A 328 16.96 -7.11 14.76
CA LEU A 328 16.78 -5.66 14.68
C LEU A 328 15.75 -5.18 15.71
N THR A 329 14.61 -5.83 15.76
CA THR A 329 13.48 -5.43 16.62
C THR A 329 13.76 -5.69 18.09
N ARG A 330 14.54 -6.74 18.42
CA ARG A 330 14.98 -6.97 19.78
C ARG A 330 15.79 -5.81 20.35
N THR A 331 16.65 -5.19 19.52
CA THR A 331 17.40 -4.00 19.95
C THR A 331 16.51 -2.80 20.25
N ALA A 332 15.32 -2.73 19.67
CA ALA A 332 14.37 -1.65 19.94
C ALA A 332 13.75 -1.71 21.35
N VAL A 333 13.75 -2.87 22.01
CA VAL A 333 13.05 -3.09 23.28
C VAL A 333 13.96 -3.59 24.41
N THR A 334 15.26 -3.80 24.14
CA THR A 334 16.22 -4.26 25.15
C THR A 334 17.30 -3.22 25.39
N ASP A 335 17.64 -2.99 26.67
CA ASP A 335 18.83 -2.21 27.05
C ASP A 335 20.05 -3.13 27.08
N PRO A 336 21.04 -2.94 26.21
CA PRO A 336 22.25 -3.76 26.23
C PRO A 336 23.19 -3.38 27.38
N GLY A 337 22.97 -2.24 28.05
CA GLY A 337 23.94 -1.65 28.95
C GLY A 337 25.29 -1.45 28.23
N THR A 338 26.36 -2.04 28.78
CA THR A 338 27.66 -2.04 28.13
C THR A 338 28.05 -3.39 27.51
N LYS A 339 27.19 -4.39 27.55
CA LYS A 339 27.51 -5.77 27.14
C LYS A 339 27.87 -5.86 25.65
N LEU A 340 27.08 -5.23 24.77
CA LEU A 340 27.39 -5.22 23.34
C LEU A 340 28.68 -4.47 23.04
N TYR A 341 28.94 -3.37 23.74
CA TYR A 341 30.16 -2.62 23.60
C TYR A 341 31.38 -3.48 23.99
N HIS A 342 31.36 -4.11 25.18
CA HIS A 342 32.46 -4.94 25.69
C HIS A 342 32.66 -6.25 24.92
N ALA A 343 31.68 -6.69 24.11
CA ALA A 343 31.88 -7.79 23.17
C ALA A 343 32.84 -7.43 22.02
N HIS A 344 33.10 -6.14 21.79
CA HIS A 344 33.97 -5.65 20.70
C HIS A 344 35.13 -4.81 21.17
N PHE A 345 35.06 -4.21 22.36
CA PHE A 345 36.06 -3.28 22.89
C PHE A 345 36.40 -3.62 24.35
N GLU A 346 37.71 -3.74 24.64
CA GLU A 346 38.18 -4.02 26.00
C GLU A 346 38.16 -2.76 26.89
N LYS A 347 38.56 -1.59 26.32
CA LYS A 347 38.63 -0.33 27.05
C LYS A 347 37.22 0.26 27.25
N PRO A 348 36.95 0.86 28.44
CA PRO A 348 35.72 1.63 28.64
C PRO A 348 35.53 2.72 27.57
N PHE A 349 34.30 2.96 27.15
CA PHE A 349 34.01 3.91 26.05
C PHE A 349 34.56 5.31 26.36
N GLY A 350 34.43 5.81 27.58
CA GLY A 350 34.94 7.12 27.96
C GLY A 350 36.46 7.31 27.78
N GLN A 351 37.25 6.21 27.78
CA GLN A 351 38.70 6.26 27.48
C GLN A 351 38.96 6.20 25.95
N LEU A 352 38.11 5.54 25.20
CA LEU A 352 38.25 5.41 23.75
C LEU A 352 37.66 6.64 23.01
N GLU A 353 36.59 7.18 23.52
CA GLU A 353 35.80 8.26 22.90
C GLU A 353 36.63 9.49 22.44
N PRO A 354 37.59 10.04 23.24
CA PRO A 354 38.37 11.19 22.81
C PRO A 354 39.27 10.91 21.61
N THR A 355 39.58 9.64 21.34
CA THR A 355 40.48 9.21 20.25
C THR A 355 39.70 8.95 18.94
N LEU A 356 38.39 8.92 18.98
CA LEU A 356 37.54 8.58 17.85
C LEU A 356 37.12 9.84 17.06
N LYS A 357 36.96 9.65 15.74
CA LYS A 357 36.28 10.65 14.90
C LYS A 357 34.82 10.76 15.32
N PRO A 358 34.16 11.93 15.10
CA PRO A 358 32.78 12.15 15.48
C PRO A 358 31.82 11.05 14.98
N GLU A 359 31.96 10.65 13.72
CA GLU A 359 31.09 9.66 13.07
C GLU A 359 31.24 8.27 13.72
N ALA A 360 32.49 7.85 14.04
CA ALA A 360 32.74 6.60 14.71
C ALA A 360 32.23 6.60 16.15
N ARG A 361 32.30 7.74 16.83
CA ARG A 361 31.80 7.94 18.18
C ARG A 361 30.28 7.77 18.22
N GLU A 362 29.61 8.42 17.30
CA GLU A 362 28.14 8.32 17.17
C GLU A 362 27.70 6.89 16.83
N LEU A 363 28.37 6.24 15.86
CA LEU A 363 28.10 4.86 15.50
C LEU A 363 28.22 3.89 16.68
N ILE A 364 29.23 4.06 17.54
CA ILE A 364 29.40 3.23 18.75
C ILE A 364 28.27 3.52 19.77
N ARG A 365 27.96 4.79 20.02
CA ARG A 365 26.89 5.16 20.95
C ARG A 365 25.56 4.58 20.49
N GLU A 366 25.16 4.86 19.26
CA GLU A 366 23.87 4.47 18.70
C GLU A 366 23.80 2.98 18.35
N GLY A 367 24.92 2.35 18.03
CA GLY A 367 24.98 0.94 17.67
C GLY A 367 25.11 -0.01 18.86
N LEU A 368 25.93 0.35 19.87
CA LEU A 368 26.35 -0.57 20.93
C LEU A 368 25.98 -0.14 22.35
N LEU A 369 25.70 1.17 22.58
CA LEU A 369 25.39 1.74 23.90
C LEU A 369 24.01 2.39 23.96
N TYR A 370 23.13 2.02 23.04
CA TYR A 370 21.81 2.60 22.86
C TYR A 370 20.87 2.34 24.04
N LYS A 371 19.78 3.10 24.08
CA LYS A 371 18.63 2.84 24.95
C LYS A 371 17.46 2.29 24.13
N PRO A 372 16.60 1.43 24.74
CA PRO A 372 15.44 0.93 24.08
C PRO A 372 14.44 2.04 23.79
N LEU A 373 13.61 1.84 22.75
CA LEU A 373 12.49 2.71 22.43
C LEU A 373 11.37 2.54 23.47
N THR A 374 10.59 3.61 23.68
CA THR A 374 9.49 3.63 24.65
C THR A 374 8.15 3.20 24.04
N ASP A 375 7.99 3.37 22.73
CA ASP A 375 6.70 3.21 22.07
C ASP A 375 6.31 1.77 21.73
N PRO A 376 7.19 0.87 21.21
CA PRO A 376 6.81 -0.50 20.94
C PRO A 376 6.48 -1.25 22.23
N LYS A 377 5.27 -1.85 22.33
CA LYS A 377 4.85 -2.61 23.51
C LYS A 377 4.78 -4.11 23.26
N ARG A 378 4.70 -4.55 22.02
CA ARG A 378 4.57 -5.95 21.64
C ARG A 378 5.44 -6.28 20.46
N ILE A 379 6.18 -7.35 20.54
CA ILE A 379 6.94 -7.92 19.43
C ILE A 379 6.47 -9.36 19.23
N VAL A 380 6.25 -9.70 17.98
CA VAL A 380 5.97 -11.04 17.49
C VAL A 380 7.13 -11.46 16.61
N PHE A 381 7.72 -12.61 16.89
CA PHE A 381 8.86 -13.18 16.16
C PHE A 381 8.42 -14.32 15.27
#